data_e89cff49c99f767d8b6f90aa57dcb063
#
_entry.id   e89cff49c99f767d8b6f90aa57dcb063
#
_cell.length_a   1.000
_cell.length_b   1.000
_cell.length_c   1.000
_cell.angle_alpha   90.00
_cell.angle_beta   90.00
_cell.angle_gamma   90.00
#
_symmetry.space_group_name_H-M   'P 1'
#
loop_
_entity.id
_entity.type
_entity.pdbx_description
1 polymer ?
#
loop_
_entity_poly.entity_id
_entity_poly.type
_entity_poly.pdbx_seq_one_letter_code
_entity_poly.pdbx_strand_id
1 'polypeptide(L)'
;SEGKEGKKGRSSSTPIKPNSEIPIQSSLDKPNPRGELAAARRIGPPEMEAARDSMAALLDAGLFDSAQTLGCFLVSSGGANNEASLSTKAESLVLHGDALYGEKEFRRALSAYKQAMQCSKSIPKQATSTARISVSTTGRSPSPNSSNAMPFNENEVKSKIALCYSALHEYREALQEMEGIPSKVRTLKMNLMLGKLYRISRNNRASAICYKECLRQCPYLFEAIAALAEMGLSSKEFSLLFSQAPNRGGKAPGDFLDAQRWWNRYVEAQCCIASHDYKGGLDIYMELFQRFPNNVHILLEIAKVETIIGKNDEAILNFEKARLIDPNIMTYMDEYAIILKFKSEYTKLNKLVHDMLHIDPARPETCVALAAFWERKDERKALTYAEKSLRVDDRHITGYIMKGNLHLSSNRPDLAVTDFRGAQELRADLRSYQGLVRAYLALSKCKDALFTAREAMKVMHQSAKALKLVGDVHAISSSGREKARKFYESAIRLEPGFLGAALALADLHVAEGRNKEAVLLLERYLRQWADDSLHIKLAQVFAATNLLSDALSHCQSALRYTSPWS
;
A
#
# COMPACT_ATOMS: atom_id res chain seq x y z
N SER A 1 7.65 54.94 35.64
CA SER A 1 8.35 56.14 35.16
C SER A 1 8.45 56.06 33.64
N GLU A 2 7.60 56.76 32.95
CA GLU A 2 7.89 58.06 32.31
C GLU A 2 8.87 57.89 31.16
N GLY A 3 8.66 58.30 29.95
CA GLY A 3 7.69 59.19 29.39
C GLY A 3 8.20 59.75 28.07
N LYS A 4 7.25 60.12 27.25
CA LYS A 4 7.25 61.29 26.33
C LYS A 4 8.05 61.26 25.03
N GLU A 5 7.29 61.36 23.96
CA GLU A 5 7.01 62.53 23.07
C GLU A 5 8.18 62.86 22.13
N GLY A 6 8.04 63.20 20.89
CA GLY A 6 6.97 63.71 20.09
C GLY A 6 7.47 64.26 18.76
N LYS A 7 6.51 64.70 17.94
CA LYS A 7 6.55 65.71 16.86
C LYS A 7 6.97 65.25 15.46
N LYS A 8 6.01 65.14 14.56
CA LYS A 8 5.40 66.18 13.65
C LYS A 8 6.40 66.83 12.70
N GLY A 9 6.20 66.67 11.43
CA GLY A 9 6.67 67.48 10.34
C GLY A 9 5.76 67.38 9.12
N ARG A 10 4.85 68.31 8.98
CA ARG A 10 4.05 68.64 7.78
C ARG A 10 4.87 69.49 6.85
N SER A 11 4.74 69.34 5.52
CA SER A 11 4.69 70.46 4.53
C SER A 11 4.23 69.86 3.21
N SER A 12 3.06 70.16 2.76
CA SER A 12 2.55 71.24 1.93
C SER A 12 2.89 71.06 0.46
N SER A 13 1.90 70.59 -0.30
CA SER A 13 1.14 71.28 -1.37
C SER A 13 1.89 72.20 -2.32
N THR A 14 1.80 71.90 -3.62
CA THR A 14 1.04 72.76 -4.54
C THR A 14 0.97 72.23 -5.95
N PRO A 15 -0.06 72.55 -6.74
CA PRO A 15 -0.38 72.01 -8.03
C PRO A 15 0.10 72.90 -9.18
N ILE A 16 0.36 72.33 -10.34
CA ILE A 16 0.54 73.11 -11.58
C ILE A 16 -0.52 72.64 -12.58
N LYS A 17 -1.30 73.63 -13.00
CA LYS A 17 -2.29 73.62 -14.07
C LYS A 17 -1.68 74.17 -15.38
N PRO A 18 -2.43 74.28 -16.45
CA PRO A 18 -2.11 73.69 -17.81
C PRO A 18 -1.83 74.81 -18.85
N ASN A 19 -1.48 74.43 -20.01
CA ASN A 19 -1.76 75.10 -21.32
C ASN A 19 -0.92 74.45 -22.40
N SER A 20 -1.50 73.93 -23.51
CA SER A 20 -1.84 74.82 -24.64
C SER A 20 -2.72 74.02 -25.62
N GLU A 21 -3.78 74.69 -26.01
CA GLU A 21 -4.64 74.37 -27.14
C GLU A 21 -3.90 74.54 -28.47
N ILE A 22 -4.17 73.68 -29.46
CA ILE A 22 -4.14 73.93 -30.92
C ILE A 22 -5.15 73.01 -31.63
N PRO A 23 -5.73 73.33 -32.80
CA PRO A 23 -7.16 73.45 -32.96
C PRO A 23 -7.85 72.34 -33.77
N ILE A 24 -9.16 72.32 -33.63
CA ILE A 24 -10.16 71.52 -34.31
C ILE A 24 -10.13 71.73 -35.84
N GLN A 25 -10.03 70.66 -36.64
CA GLN A 25 -10.63 70.60 -37.95
C GLN A 25 -11.54 69.38 -38.06
N SER A 26 -12.80 69.69 -38.25
CA SER A 26 -13.92 68.82 -38.51
C SER A 26 -13.84 68.13 -39.85
N SER A 27 -13.97 66.82 -39.86
CA SER A 27 -14.61 66.11 -40.96
C SER A 27 -15.41 64.96 -40.37
N LEU A 28 -16.71 65.06 -40.52
CA LEU A 28 -17.70 64.01 -40.25
C LEU A 28 -17.49 62.85 -41.23
N ASP A 29 -17.12 61.70 -40.67
CA ASP A 29 -17.52 60.42 -41.23
C ASP A 29 -17.78 59.49 -40.05
N LYS A 30 -19.05 59.07 -39.90
CA LYS A 30 -19.50 58.08 -38.91
C LYS A 30 -19.09 56.71 -39.40
N PRO A 31 -18.25 55.94 -38.67
CA PRO A 31 -18.12 54.52 -38.93
C PRO A 31 -19.30 53.76 -38.33
N ASN A 32 -19.88 52.95 -39.13
CA ASN A 32 -20.99 52.03 -38.88
C ASN A 32 -20.58 50.98 -37.78
N PRO A 33 -21.27 50.89 -36.61
CA PRO A 33 -20.84 50.00 -35.51
C PRO A 33 -21.16 48.48 -35.76
N ARG A 34 -21.37 48.09 -36.99
CA ARG A 34 -21.63 46.68 -37.40
C ARG A 34 -20.46 45.96 -38.08
N GLY A 35 -19.31 46.62 -38.21
CA GLY A 35 -18.16 46.08 -38.95
C GLY A 35 -16.98 45.54 -38.14
N GLU A 36 -16.85 45.89 -36.86
CA GLU A 36 -15.66 45.58 -36.06
C GLU A 36 -15.79 44.36 -35.15
N LEU A 37 -16.95 43.70 -35.07
CA LEU A 37 -17.12 42.42 -34.35
C LEU A 37 -16.89 41.17 -35.24
N ALA A 38 -16.45 41.32 -36.47
CA ALA A 38 -16.31 40.22 -37.42
C ALA A 38 -14.86 39.80 -37.73
N ALA A 39 -13.86 40.31 -37.03
CA ALA A 39 -12.45 39.95 -37.25
C ALA A 39 -11.81 39.27 -36.01
N ALA A 40 -12.57 38.57 -35.15
CA ALA A 40 -11.99 37.49 -34.40
C ALA A 40 -11.63 36.39 -35.41
N ARG A 41 -10.38 36.35 -35.85
CA ARG A 41 -9.86 35.25 -36.69
C ARG A 41 -10.24 33.96 -35.99
N ARG A 42 -11.18 33.20 -36.55
CA ARG A 42 -11.42 31.81 -36.14
C ARG A 42 -10.10 31.08 -36.36
N ILE A 43 -9.48 30.63 -35.26
CA ILE A 43 -8.31 29.75 -35.29
C ILE A 43 -8.71 28.58 -36.18
N GLY A 44 -8.03 28.39 -37.34
CA GLY A 44 -8.40 27.41 -38.34
C GLY A 44 -8.05 25.98 -37.91
N PRO A 45 -8.60 24.93 -38.56
CA PRO A 45 -8.36 23.52 -38.20
C PRO A 45 -6.89 23.12 -38.04
N PRO A 46 -5.91 23.55 -38.86
CA PRO A 46 -4.51 23.16 -38.70
C PRO A 46 -3.83 23.76 -37.46
N GLU A 47 -4.21 24.96 -37.00
CA GLU A 47 -3.64 25.60 -35.81
C GLU A 47 -4.09 24.87 -34.54
N MET A 48 -5.31 24.34 -34.53
CA MET A 48 -5.86 23.57 -33.41
C MET A 48 -5.25 22.17 -33.33
N GLU A 49 -4.89 21.56 -34.46
CA GLU A 49 -4.19 20.27 -34.51
C GLU A 49 -2.77 20.39 -33.94
N ALA A 50 -2.02 21.39 -34.37
CA ALA A 50 -0.69 21.69 -33.84
C ALA A 50 -0.71 22.01 -32.32
N ALA A 51 -1.76 22.68 -31.83
CA ALA A 51 -1.92 22.95 -30.41
C ALA A 51 -2.22 21.67 -29.60
N ARG A 52 -2.98 20.71 -30.16
CA ARG A 52 -3.21 19.39 -29.51
C ARG A 52 -1.94 18.55 -29.46
N ASP A 53 -1.15 18.54 -30.57
CA ASP A 53 0.13 17.84 -30.61
C ASP A 53 1.11 18.44 -29.57
N SER A 54 1.12 19.77 -29.43
CA SER A 54 1.89 20.46 -28.42
C SER A 54 1.42 20.10 -27.01
N MET A 55 0.12 19.95 -26.79
CA MET A 55 -0.44 19.53 -25.51
C MET A 55 -0.04 18.09 -25.16
N ALA A 56 -0.08 17.17 -26.13
CA ALA A 56 0.40 15.81 -25.94
C ALA A 56 1.89 15.78 -25.57
N ALA A 57 2.72 16.58 -26.25
CA ALA A 57 4.14 16.72 -25.92
C ALA A 57 4.38 17.30 -24.50
N LEU A 58 3.57 18.26 -24.06
CA LEU A 58 3.62 18.78 -22.69
C LEU A 58 3.25 17.72 -21.65
N LEU A 59 2.25 16.88 -21.94
CA LEU A 59 1.86 15.77 -21.08
C LEU A 59 2.97 14.71 -20.97
N ASP A 60 3.59 14.35 -22.10
CA ASP A 60 4.71 13.41 -22.15
C ASP A 60 5.95 13.97 -21.41
N ALA A 61 6.14 15.29 -21.42
CA ALA A 61 7.18 15.99 -20.68
C ALA A 61 6.85 16.17 -19.19
N GLY A 62 5.64 15.81 -18.72
CA GLY A 62 5.20 16.00 -17.35
C GLY A 62 4.89 17.44 -16.95
N LEU A 63 4.69 18.34 -17.92
CA LEU A 63 4.40 19.77 -17.72
C LEU A 63 2.88 19.98 -17.63
N PHE A 64 2.27 19.42 -16.57
CA PHE A 64 0.82 19.33 -16.43
C PHE A 64 0.12 20.66 -16.29
N ASP A 65 0.69 21.63 -15.57
CA ASP A 65 0.12 22.97 -15.38
C ASP A 65 -0.03 23.71 -16.73
N SER A 66 1.04 23.70 -17.55
CA SER A 66 1.01 24.28 -18.91
C SER A 66 0.03 23.53 -19.81
N ALA A 67 0.00 22.20 -19.74
CA ALA A 67 -0.94 21.37 -20.48
C ALA A 67 -2.40 21.65 -20.05
N GLN A 68 -2.67 21.80 -18.75
CA GLN A 68 -4.00 22.16 -18.24
C GLN A 68 -4.46 23.52 -18.79
N THR A 69 -3.59 24.51 -18.77
CA THR A 69 -3.90 25.86 -19.27
C THR A 69 -4.20 25.81 -20.77
N LEU A 70 -3.35 25.16 -21.57
CA LEU A 70 -3.58 24.97 -23.01
C LEU A 70 -4.88 24.20 -23.27
N GLY A 71 -5.18 23.18 -22.45
CA GLY A 71 -6.41 22.40 -22.52
C GLY A 71 -7.68 23.25 -22.35
N CYS A 72 -7.65 24.26 -21.45
CA CYS A 72 -8.78 25.18 -21.30
C CYS A 72 -9.08 25.95 -22.59
N PHE A 73 -8.05 26.40 -23.31
CA PHE A 73 -8.23 27.06 -24.61
C PHE A 73 -8.77 26.10 -25.68
N LEU A 74 -8.22 24.88 -25.75
CA LEU A 74 -8.64 23.86 -26.71
C LEU A 74 -10.10 23.42 -26.50
N VAL A 75 -10.53 23.25 -25.27
CA VAL A 75 -11.91 22.85 -24.92
C VAL A 75 -12.90 23.99 -25.18
N SER A 76 -12.51 25.25 -24.97
CA SER A 76 -13.37 26.43 -25.17
C SER A 76 -13.47 26.90 -26.62
N SER A 77 -12.54 26.50 -27.50
CA SER A 77 -12.47 26.97 -28.90
C SER A 77 -13.48 26.28 -29.84
N GLY A 78 -14.26 25.31 -29.34
CA GLY A 78 -15.23 24.54 -30.14
C GLY A 78 -16.41 25.37 -30.66
N GLY A 79 -16.35 25.79 -31.91
CA GLY A 79 -17.47 26.35 -32.65
C GLY A 79 -18.53 25.27 -32.97
N ALA A 80 -19.78 25.71 -33.14
CA ALA A 80 -21.00 24.90 -33.19
C ALA A 80 -20.99 23.70 -34.17
N ASN A 81 -21.45 22.56 -33.70
CA ASN A 81 -22.31 21.55 -34.34
C ASN A 81 -21.84 20.83 -35.65
N ASN A 82 -20.55 20.71 -35.95
CA ASN A 82 -20.05 19.75 -36.95
C ASN A 82 -19.52 18.48 -36.26
N GLU A 83 -19.85 17.30 -36.82
CA GLU A 83 -19.39 15.99 -36.29
C GLU A 83 -17.87 15.91 -36.11
N ALA A 84 -17.09 16.48 -37.06
CA ALA A 84 -15.64 16.63 -36.93
C ALA A 84 -15.22 17.50 -35.75
N SER A 85 -16.01 18.52 -35.39
CA SER A 85 -15.80 19.36 -34.22
C SER A 85 -16.08 18.64 -32.89
N LEU A 86 -17.04 17.71 -32.86
CA LEU A 86 -17.35 16.93 -31.67
C LEU A 86 -16.27 15.89 -31.36
N SER A 87 -15.68 15.24 -32.38
CA SER A 87 -14.56 14.32 -32.21
C SER A 87 -13.33 15.04 -31.65
N THR A 88 -12.93 16.15 -32.30
CA THR A 88 -11.79 16.94 -31.83
C THR A 88 -11.97 17.54 -30.46
N LYS A 89 -13.20 17.91 -30.10
CA LYS A 89 -13.56 18.36 -28.75
C LYS A 89 -13.45 17.23 -27.74
N ALA A 90 -13.90 16.01 -28.09
CA ALA A 90 -13.77 14.84 -27.20
C ALA A 90 -12.29 14.50 -26.93
N GLU A 91 -11.44 14.53 -27.97
CA GLU A 91 -10.00 14.32 -27.83
C GLU A 91 -9.35 15.39 -26.95
N SER A 92 -9.66 16.68 -27.19
CA SER A 92 -9.16 17.78 -26.38
C SER A 92 -9.58 17.68 -24.90
N LEU A 93 -10.81 17.21 -24.63
CA LEU A 93 -11.30 16.94 -23.28
C LEU A 93 -10.55 15.77 -22.62
N VAL A 94 -10.16 14.74 -23.37
CA VAL A 94 -9.34 13.63 -22.83
C VAL A 94 -7.96 14.13 -22.44
N LEU A 95 -7.27 14.87 -23.33
CA LEU A 95 -5.97 15.45 -23.02
C LEU A 95 -6.04 16.41 -21.82
N HIS A 96 -7.08 17.25 -21.75
CA HIS A 96 -7.31 18.14 -20.60
C HIS A 96 -7.54 17.34 -19.31
N GLY A 97 -8.28 16.23 -19.38
CA GLY A 97 -8.44 15.30 -18.27
C GLY A 97 -7.12 14.67 -17.83
N ASP A 98 -6.23 14.32 -18.78
CA ASP A 98 -4.90 13.77 -18.49
C ASP A 98 -4.01 14.80 -17.75
N ALA A 99 -4.05 16.07 -18.17
CA ALA A 99 -3.35 17.16 -17.46
C ALA A 99 -3.86 17.33 -16.04
N LEU A 100 -5.18 17.39 -15.86
CA LEU A 100 -5.81 17.50 -14.53
C LEU A 100 -5.52 16.31 -13.64
N TYR A 101 -5.45 15.09 -14.23
CA TYR A 101 -5.07 13.90 -13.47
C TYR A 101 -3.60 13.96 -13.01
N GLY A 102 -2.70 14.48 -13.85
CA GLY A 102 -1.30 14.73 -13.49
C GLY A 102 -1.15 15.71 -12.34
N GLU A 103 -1.96 16.77 -12.30
CA GLU A 103 -2.05 17.74 -11.19
C GLU A 103 -2.79 17.20 -9.94
N LYS A 104 -3.22 15.92 -9.96
CA LYS A 104 -3.99 15.28 -8.89
C LYS A 104 -5.39 15.90 -8.65
N GLU A 105 -5.89 16.67 -9.61
CA GLU A 105 -7.23 17.26 -9.61
C GLU A 105 -8.29 16.23 -10.09
N PHE A 106 -8.39 15.11 -9.37
CA PHE A 106 -9.13 13.92 -9.81
C PHE A 106 -10.63 14.18 -10.10
N ARG A 107 -11.31 15.05 -9.33
CA ARG A 107 -12.72 15.37 -9.58
C ARG A 107 -12.92 16.18 -10.86
N ARG A 108 -12.00 17.08 -11.16
CA ARG A 108 -12.02 17.86 -12.40
C ARG A 108 -11.69 16.99 -13.60
N ALA A 109 -10.66 16.14 -13.49
CA ALA A 109 -10.29 15.15 -14.50
C ALA A 109 -11.48 14.23 -14.82
N LEU A 110 -12.17 13.71 -13.81
CA LEU A 110 -13.36 12.88 -13.95
C LEU A 110 -14.48 13.59 -14.74
N SER A 111 -14.72 14.88 -14.46
CA SER A 111 -15.69 15.69 -15.19
C SER A 111 -15.33 15.84 -16.66
N ALA A 112 -14.03 16.13 -16.97
CA ALA A 112 -13.54 16.25 -18.33
C ALA A 112 -13.70 14.95 -19.14
N TYR A 113 -13.31 13.80 -18.55
CA TYR A 113 -13.47 12.49 -19.20
C TYR A 113 -14.95 12.13 -19.44
N LYS A 114 -15.85 12.41 -18.48
CA LYS A 114 -17.30 12.20 -18.67
C LYS A 114 -17.88 13.07 -19.77
N GLN A 115 -17.45 14.33 -19.89
CA GLN A 115 -17.84 15.20 -20.97
C GLN A 115 -17.30 14.68 -22.32
N ALA A 116 -16.05 14.18 -22.39
CA ALA A 116 -15.50 13.55 -23.58
C ALA A 116 -16.36 12.35 -24.02
N MET A 117 -16.78 11.50 -23.08
CA MET A 117 -17.67 10.37 -23.35
C MET A 117 -19.04 10.79 -23.86
N GLN A 118 -19.60 11.90 -23.33
CA GLN A 118 -20.87 12.45 -23.81
C GLN A 118 -20.74 13.00 -25.25
N CYS A 119 -19.68 13.75 -25.54
CA CYS A 119 -19.41 14.25 -26.88
C CYS A 119 -19.28 13.09 -27.90
N SER A 120 -18.55 12.02 -27.54
CA SER A 120 -18.40 10.85 -28.38
C SER A 120 -19.73 10.12 -28.66
N LYS A 121 -20.62 10.01 -27.65
CA LYS A 121 -21.96 9.40 -27.82
C LYS A 121 -22.90 10.22 -28.68
N SER A 122 -22.68 11.53 -28.76
CA SER A 122 -23.48 12.44 -29.60
C SER A 122 -23.09 12.39 -31.08
N ILE A 123 -22.00 11.71 -31.43
CA ILE A 123 -21.60 11.47 -32.81
C ILE A 123 -22.45 10.34 -33.38
N PRO A 124 -23.25 10.57 -34.45
CA PRO A 124 -24.05 9.51 -35.09
C PRO A 124 -23.11 8.38 -35.56
N LYS A 125 -23.36 7.17 -35.08
CA LYS A 125 -22.65 5.99 -35.60
C LYS A 125 -23.12 5.76 -37.02
N GLN A 126 -22.36 6.23 -38.02
CA GLN A 126 -22.57 5.82 -39.39
C GLN A 126 -22.49 4.30 -39.43
N ALA A 127 -23.55 3.67 -39.88
CA ALA A 127 -23.62 2.23 -40.08
C ALA A 127 -22.43 1.83 -40.94
N THR A 128 -21.50 1.07 -40.36
CA THR A 128 -20.47 0.38 -41.14
C THR A 128 -21.17 -0.68 -41.97
N SER A 129 -21.71 -0.21 -43.12
CA SER A 129 -22.14 -1.09 -44.20
C SER A 129 -20.92 -1.90 -44.64
N THR A 130 -21.03 -3.19 -44.52
CA THR A 130 -20.17 -4.21 -45.07
C THR A 130 -19.77 -3.85 -46.52
N ALA A 131 -18.65 -3.16 -46.69
CA ALA A 131 -18.03 -3.02 -48.01
C ALA A 131 -17.39 -4.38 -48.34
N ARG A 132 -18.13 -5.19 -49.08
CA ARG A 132 -17.60 -6.32 -49.82
C ARG A 132 -16.44 -5.79 -50.68
N ILE A 133 -15.27 -6.38 -50.49
CA ILE A 133 -14.08 -6.20 -51.31
C ILE A 133 -14.43 -6.63 -52.74
N SER A 134 -14.69 -5.69 -53.62
CA SER A 134 -14.59 -5.90 -55.04
C SER A 134 -13.22 -5.45 -55.49
N VAL A 135 -12.39 -6.42 -55.85
CA VAL A 135 -11.09 -6.23 -56.50
C VAL A 135 -11.34 -5.55 -57.82
N SER A 136 -10.92 -4.30 -57.98
CA SER A 136 -10.70 -3.68 -59.26
C SER A 136 -9.32 -3.04 -59.30
N THR A 137 -8.47 -3.65 -60.07
CA THR A 137 -7.15 -3.21 -60.51
C THR A 137 -7.25 -1.89 -61.29
N THR A 138 -6.83 -0.78 -60.71
CA THR A 138 -6.23 0.33 -61.45
C THR A 138 -5.36 1.15 -60.51
N GLY A 139 -4.09 1.24 -60.86
CA GLY A 139 -3.07 1.93 -60.08
C GLY A 139 -3.29 3.43 -60.02
N ARG A 140 -3.34 3.92 -58.79
CA ARG A 140 -3.06 5.31 -58.45
C ARG A 140 -2.46 5.31 -57.03
N SER A 141 -1.22 5.78 -56.96
CA SER A 141 -0.51 5.96 -55.68
C SER A 141 -1.33 6.84 -54.73
N PRO A 142 -1.47 6.46 -53.44
CA PRO A 142 -2.14 7.31 -52.46
C PRO A 142 -1.23 8.49 -52.10
N SER A 143 -1.79 9.69 -52.09
CA SER A 143 -1.13 10.89 -51.62
C SER A 143 -0.92 10.81 -50.10
N PRO A 144 0.18 11.34 -49.54
CA PRO A 144 0.56 11.18 -48.15
C PRO A 144 -0.13 12.17 -47.17
N ASN A 145 -1.37 12.57 -47.41
CA ASN A 145 -2.12 13.51 -46.58
C ASN A 145 -3.51 12.98 -46.20
N SER A 146 -3.57 11.81 -45.57
CA SER A 146 -4.70 11.47 -44.70
C SER A 146 -4.20 11.51 -43.25
N SER A 147 -4.55 12.57 -42.54
CA SER A 147 -4.39 12.69 -41.12
C SER A 147 -4.92 11.42 -40.46
N ASN A 148 -4.04 10.58 -39.90
CA ASN A 148 -4.37 9.47 -39.03
C ASN A 148 -4.89 10.03 -37.71
N ALA A 149 -6.12 10.57 -37.69
CA ALA A 149 -6.83 10.82 -36.45
C ALA A 149 -7.06 9.44 -35.79
N MET A 150 -6.35 9.15 -34.71
CA MET A 150 -6.57 7.93 -33.95
C MET A 150 -8.03 7.91 -33.46
N PRO A 151 -8.78 6.86 -33.75
CA PRO A 151 -10.19 6.82 -33.39
C PRO A 151 -10.33 6.93 -31.86
N PHE A 152 -11.26 7.76 -31.39
CA PHE A 152 -11.59 7.93 -29.97
C PHE A 152 -11.80 6.57 -29.30
N ASN A 153 -10.91 6.23 -28.34
CA ASN A 153 -10.93 4.94 -27.66
C ASN A 153 -11.79 5.02 -26.39
N GLU A 154 -13.07 4.70 -26.52
CA GLU A 154 -14.02 4.70 -25.39
C GLU A 154 -13.55 3.84 -24.21
N ASN A 155 -12.91 2.69 -24.47
CA ASN A 155 -12.44 1.79 -23.43
C ASN A 155 -11.25 2.38 -22.64
N GLU A 156 -10.39 3.13 -23.31
CA GLU A 156 -9.30 3.83 -22.65
C GLU A 156 -9.83 4.94 -21.73
N VAL A 157 -10.80 5.72 -22.21
CA VAL A 157 -11.42 6.79 -21.40
C VAL A 157 -12.16 6.20 -20.19
N LYS A 158 -12.88 5.08 -20.33
CA LYS A 158 -13.48 4.35 -19.19
C LYS A 158 -12.42 3.96 -18.18
N SER A 159 -11.26 3.48 -18.63
CA SER A 159 -10.19 3.13 -17.72
C SER A 159 -9.60 4.35 -16.98
N LYS A 160 -9.49 5.52 -17.64
CA LYS A 160 -9.08 6.78 -17.04
C LYS A 160 -10.12 7.30 -16.01
N ILE A 161 -11.40 7.17 -16.33
CA ILE A 161 -12.51 7.46 -15.38
C ILE A 161 -12.38 6.57 -14.14
N ALA A 162 -12.16 5.27 -14.32
CA ALA A 162 -11.99 4.33 -13.20
C ALA A 162 -10.74 4.66 -12.36
N LEU A 163 -9.65 5.13 -12.98
CA LEU A 163 -8.46 5.60 -12.25
C LEU A 163 -8.78 6.82 -11.37
N CYS A 164 -9.58 7.77 -11.87
CA CYS A 164 -10.03 8.92 -11.08
C CYS A 164 -10.88 8.47 -9.88
N TYR A 165 -11.86 7.58 -10.10
CA TYR A 165 -12.67 7.04 -9.01
C TYR A 165 -11.83 6.28 -7.98
N SER A 166 -10.84 5.48 -8.43
CA SER A 166 -9.94 4.78 -7.53
C SER A 166 -9.10 5.74 -6.67
N ALA A 167 -8.62 6.84 -7.26
CA ALA A 167 -7.87 7.88 -6.55
C ALA A 167 -8.75 8.66 -5.54
N LEU A 168 -10.05 8.70 -5.77
CA LEU A 168 -11.05 9.29 -4.86
C LEU A 168 -11.59 8.30 -3.82
N HIS A 169 -11.08 7.05 -3.79
CA HIS A 169 -11.57 5.95 -2.95
C HIS A 169 -13.03 5.51 -3.24
N GLU A 170 -13.58 5.90 -4.39
CA GLU A 170 -14.91 5.52 -4.88
C GLU A 170 -14.80 4.19 -5.68
N TYR A 171 -14.51 3.09 -4.95
CA TYR A 171 -14.12 1.81 -5.58
C TYR A 171 -15.26 1.08 -6.30
N ARG A 172 -16.52 1.31 -5.90
CA ARG A 172 -17.70 0.69 -6.55
C ARG A 172 -17.90 1.24 -7.94
N GLU A 173 -17.82 2.55 -8.09
CA GLU A 173 -17.93 3.29 -9.33
C GLU A 173 -16.75 2.95 -10.27
N ALA A 174 -15.53 2.88 -9.72
CA ALA A 174 -14.34 2.44 -10.45
C ALA A 174 -14.52 1.02 -11.01
N LEU A 175 -15.07 0.09 -10.21
CA LEU A 175 -15.32 -1.28 -10.62
C LEU A 175 -16.35 -1.35 -11.74
N GLN A 176 -17.46 -0.62 -11.64
CA GLN A 176 -18.51 -0.58 -12.64
C GLN A 176 -17.99 -0.10 -14.00
N GLU A 177 -17.18 0.96 -14.04
CA GLU A 177 -16.58 1.46 -15.27
C GLU A 177 -15.62 0.42 -15.90
N MET A 178 -14.81 -0.25 -15.08
CA MET A 178 -13.86 -1.26 -15.54
C MET A 178 -14.54 -2.54 -16.03
N GLU A 179 -15.63 -2.97 -15.40
CA GLU A 179 -16.45 -4.11 -15.86
C GLU A 179 -17.08 -3.84 -17.23
N GLY A 180 -17.44 -2.58 -17.50
CA GLY A 180 -17.93 -2.15 -18.80
C GLY A 180 -16.93 -2.24 -19.96
N ILE A 181 -15.67 -2.63 -19.72
CA ILE A 181 -14.64 -2.82 -20.74
C ILE A 181 -14.58 -4.32 -21.11
N PRO A 182 -14.77 -4.70 -22.41
CA PRO A 182 -14.69 -6.08 -22.84
C PRO A 182 -13.32 -6.71 -22.56
N SER A 183 -13.28 -7.95 -22.08
CA SER A 183 -12.05 -8.64 -21.67
C SER A 183 -10.99 -8.73 -22.78
N LYS A 184 -11.41 -8.84 -24.05
CA LYS A 184 -10.50 -8.96 -25.21
C LYS A 184 -9.67 -7.70 -25.49
N VAL A 185 -10.13 -6.53 -25.06
CA VAL A 185 -9.45 -5.23 -25.29
C VAL A 185 -8.76 -4.69 -24.06
N ARG A 186 -8.85 -5.40 -22.93
CA ARG A 186 -8.20 -4.98 -21.67
C ARG A 186 -6.69 -5.11 -21.78
N THR A 187 -5.99 -4.03 -21.46
CA THR A 187 -4.54 -4.00 -21.34
C THR A 187 -4.08 -4.64 -20.02
N LEU A 188 -2.77 -4.88 -19.90
CA LEU A 188 -2.16 -5.36 -18.65
C LEU A 188 -2.52 -4.46 -17.46
N LYS A 189 -2.40 -3.13 -17.63
CA LYS A 189 -2.74 -2.13 -16.60
C LYS A 189 -4.22 -2.20 -16.19
N MET A 190 -5.12 -2.37 -17.17
CA MET A 190 -6.56 -2.51 -16.92
C MET A 190 -6.88 -3.79 -16.14
N ASN A 191 -6.30 -4.93 -16.51
CA ASN A 191 -6.50 -6.20 -15.81
C ASN A 191 -5.93 -6.14 -14.38
N LEU A 192 -4.76 -5.53 -14.18
CA LEU A 192 -4.17 -5.35 -12.86
C LEU A 192 -5.06 -4.49 -11.95
N MET A 193 -5.54 -3.36 -12.46
CA MET A 193 -6.46 -2.50 -11.74
C MET A 193 -7.77 -3.20 -11.40
N LEU A 194 -8.36 -3.90 -12.35
CA LEU A 194 -9.61 -4.65 -12.14
C LEU A 194 -9.42 -5.75 -11.10
N GLY A 195 -8.27 -6.45 -11.11
CA GLY A 195 -7.90 -7.42 -10.09
C GLY A 195 -7.84 -6.81 -8.69
N LYS A 196 -7.24 -5.61 -8.56
CA LYS A 196 -7.20 -4.86 -7.28
C LYS A 196 -8.60 -4.46 -6.82
N LEU A 197 -9.45 -3.93 -7.71
CA LEU A 197 -10.83 -3.54 -7.40
C LEU A 197 -11.69 -4.73 -6.96
N TYR A 198 -11.55 -5.88 -7.62
CA TYR A 198 -12.25 -7.10 -7.18
C TYR A 198 -11.76 -7.60 -5.81
N ARG A 199 -10.48 -7.43 -5.48
CA ARG A 199 -10.01 -7.74 -4.11
C ARG A 199 -10.65 -6.82 -3.07
N ILE A 200 -10.78 -5.53 -3.36
CA ILE A 200 -11.44 -4.56 -2.49
C ILE A 200 -12.92 -4.94 -2.27
N SER A 201 -13.60 -5.36 -3.34
CA SER A 201 -15.00 -5.83 -3.25
C SER A 201 -15.15 -7.28 -2.78
N ARG A 202 -14.07 -7.93 -2.30
CA ARG A 202 -14.05 -9.31 -1.79
C ARG A 202 -14.48 -10.38 -2.81
N ASN A 203 -14.42 -10.08 -4.10
CA ASN A 203 -14.66 -11.04 -5.16
C ASN A 203 -13.35 -11.72 -5.58
N ASN A 204 -12.84 -12.61 -4.72
CA ASN A 204 -11.55 -13.27 -4.93
C ASN A 204 -11.51 -14.11 -6.22
N ARG A 205 -12.63 -14.70 -6.65
CA ARG A 205 -12.67 -15.51 -7.89
C ARG A 205 -12.43 -14.66 -9.13
N ALA A 206 -13.15 -13.54 -9.26
CA ALA A 206 -12.97 -12.61 -10.39
C ALA A 206 -11.58 -11.95 -10.35
N SER A 207 -11.09 -11.59 -9.17
CA SER A 207 -9.75 -11.06 -8.96
C SER A 207 -8.67 -12.03 -9.44
N ALA A 208 -8.77 -13.31 -9.07
CA ALA A 208 -7.81 -14.34 -9.50
C ALA A 208 -7.78 -14.50 -11.02
N ILE A 209 -8.93 -14.42 -11.70
CA ILE A 209 -8.98 -14.47 -13.17
C ILE A 209 -8.21 -13.30 -13.79
N CYS A 210 -8.40 -12.08 -13.28
CA CYS A 210 -7.70 -10.90 -13.77
C CYS A 210 -6.18 -10.98 -13.56
N TYR A 211 -5.72 -11.40 -12.38
CA TYR A 211 -4.30 -11.55 -12.11
C TYR A 211 -3.66 -12.70 -12.92
N LYS A 212 -4.37 -13.82 -13.12
CA LYS A 212 -3.90 -14.90 -14.01
C LYS A 212 -3.71 -14.40 -15.43
N GLU A 213 -4.64 -13.56 -15.93
CA GLU A 213 -4.51 -12.95 -17.25
C GLU A 213 -3.31 -11.98 -17.31
N CYS A 214 -3.07 -11.22 -16.24
CA CYS A 214 -1.86 -10.39 -16.15
C CYS A 214 -0.58 -11.22 -16.26
N LEU A 215 -0.49 -12.34 -15.56
CA LEU A 215 0.70 -13.22 -15.60
C LEU A 215 0.91 -13.90 -16.95
N ARG A 216 -0.17 -14.17 -17.71
CA ARG A 216 -0.04 -14.65 -19.10
C ARG A 216 0.61 -13.61 -20.02
N GLN A 217 0.32 -12.31 -19.78
CA GLN A 217 0.89 -11.21 -20.54
C GLN A 217 2.30 -10.84 -20.07
N CYS A 218 2.52 -10.82 -18.76
CA CYS A 218 3.79 -10.48 -18.13
C CYS A 218 4.05 -11.40 -16.92
N PRO A 219 4.87 -12.47 -17.07
CA PRO A 219 5.17 -13.39 -15.97
C PRO A 219 5.88 -12.76 -14.78
N TYR A 220 6.61 -11.65 -14.98
CA TYR A 220 7.36 -10.95 -13.93
C TYR A 220 6.54 -9.88 -13.21
N LEU A 221 5.23 -9.99 -13.16
CA LEU A 221 4.38 -9.06 -12.43
C LEU A 221 4.28 -9.47 -10.95
N PHE A 222 5.20 -8.98 -10.12
CA PHE A 222 5.33 -9.32 -8.70
C PHE A 222 4.04 -9.09 -7.90
N GLU A 223 3.33 -8.00 -8.15
CA GLU A 223 2.06 -7.71 -7.48
C GLU A 223 0.99 -8.79 -7.72
N ALA A 224 0.92 -9.31 -8.95
CA ALA A 224 -0.05 -10.35 -9.29
C ALA A 224 0.33 -11.69 -8.65
N ILE A 225 1.62 -12.00 -8.53
CA ILE A 225 2.11 -13.20 -7.85
C ILE A 225 1.77 -13.16 -6.37
N ALA A 226 2.12 -12.08 -5.69
CA ALA A 226 1.82 -11.91 -4.28
C ALA A 226 0.31 -12.02 -4.01
N ALA A 227 -0.51 -11.35 -4.85
CA ALA A 227 -1.96 -11.39 -4.73
C ALA A 227 -2.54 -12.80 -4.94
N LEU A 228 -2.07 -13.55 -5.94
CA LEU A 228 -2.52 -14.91 -6.21
C LEU A 228 -2.05 -15.90 -5.14
N ALA A 229 -0.84 -15.78 -4.64
CA ALA A 229 -0.33 -16.57 -3.53
C ALA A 229 -1.18 -16.36 -2.27
N GLU A 230 -1.50 -15.10 -1.91
CA GLU A 230 -2.40 -14.77 -0.79
C GLU A 230 -3.83 -15.32 -0.99
N MET A 231 -4.28 -15.51 -2.22
CA MET A 231 -5.55 -16.17 -2.54
C MET A 231 -5.45 -17.71 -2.54
N GLY A 232 -4.30 -18.27 -2.20
CA GLY A 232 -4.08 -19.73 -2.04
C GLY A 232 -3.63 -20.45 -3.30
N LEU A 233 -3.12 -19.74 -4.32
CA LEU A 233 -2.57 -20.41 -5.51
C LEU A 233 -1.26 -21.10 -5.17
N SER A 234 -1.14 -22.38 -5.52
CA SER A 234 0.06 -23.19 -5.26
C SER A 234 1.18 -22.93 -6.29
N SER A 235 2.44 -23.20 -5.91
CA SER A 235 3.59 -23.08 -6.81
C SER A 235 3.47 -23.94 -8.08
N LYS A 236 2.80 -25.09 -8.00
CA LYS A 236 2.52 -25.94 -9.16
C LYS A 236 1.56 -25.29 -10.16
N GLU A 237 0.53 -24.59 -9.66
CA GLU A 237 -0.41 -23.86 -10.52
C GLU A 237 0.26 -22.66 -11.19
N PHE A 238 1.18 -21.97 -10.51
CA PHE A 238 2.00 -20.92 -11.14
C PHE A 238 2.87 -21.49 -12.26
N SER A 239 3.53 -22.63 -12.05
CA SER A 239 4.35 -23.28 -13.10
C SER A 239 3.51 -23.63 -14.34
N LEU A 240 2.26 -24.08 -14.17
CA LEU A 240 1.34 -24.30 -15.27
C LEU A 240 0.95 -23.02 -16.00
N LEU A 241 0.74 -21.92 -15.28
CA LEU A 241 0.45 -20.61 -15.89
C LEU A 241 1.62 -20.10 -16.72
N PHE A 242 2.86 -20.24 -16.22
CA PHE A 242 4.05 -19.80 -16.94
C PHE A 242 4.35 -20.64 -18.17
N SER A 243 4.04 -21.95 -18.15
CA SER A 243 4.19 -22.82 -19.32
C SER A 243 3.20 -22.50 -20.44
N GLN A 244 2.07 -21.86 -20.13
CA GLN A 244 1.04 -21.43 -21.08
C GLN A 244 1.30 -20.04 -21.66
N ALA A 245 2.28 -19.28 -21.15
CA ALA A 245 2.62 -17.97 -21.67
C ALA A 245 3.20 -18.10 -23.08
N PRO A 246 2.76 -17.30 -24.07
CA PRO A 246 3.29 -17.37 -25.42
C PRO A 246 4.77 -17.01 -25.42
N ASN A 247 5.62 -17.96 -25.84
CA ASN A 247 7.06 -17.76 -25.99
C ASN A 247 7.31 -16.63 -27.02
N ARG A 248 7.44 -15.40 -26.54
CA ARG A 248 7.93 -14.28 -27.34
C ARG A 248 9.46 -14.25 -27.27
N GLY A 249 10.10 -14.93 -28.20
CA GLY A 249 11.53 -14.75 -28.43
C GLY A 249 12.30 -16.06 -28.50
N GLY A 250 13.04 -16.19 -29.59
CA GLY A 250 13.78 -17.36 -30.00
C GLY A 250 14.83 -17.83 -28.99
N LYS A 251 15.12 -19.07 -29.16
CA LYS A 251 16.03 -19.96 -28.43
C LYS A 251 17.37 -19.33 -28.00
N ALA A 252 17.62 -19.37 -26.67
CA ALA A 252 18.97 -19.50 -26.15
C ALA A 252 18.97 -20.64 -25.11
N PRO A 253 19.75 -21.72 -25.27
CA PRO A 253 19.50 -22.98 -24.57
C PRO A 253 20.09 -23.14 -23.17
N GLY A 254 20.90 -22.25 -22.66
CA GLY A 254 21.57 -22.43 -21.36
C GLY A 254 21.11 -21.44 -20.28
N ASP A 255 21.17 -20.17 -20.61
CA ASP A 255 20.91 -19.07 -19.65
C ASP A 255 19.41 -18.95 -19.28
N PHE A 256 18.52 -19.44 -20.14
CA PHE A 256 17.07 -19.37 -19.92
C PHE A 256 16.60 -20.30 -18.80
N LEU A 257 17.20 -21.50 -18.66
CA LEU A 257 16.87 -22.45 -17.60
C LEU A 257 17.30 -21.93 -16.22
N ASP A 258 18.42 -21.26 -16.15
CA ASP A 258 18.92 -20.68 -14.89
C ASP A 258 18.16 -19.42 -14.49
N ALA A 259 17.78 -18.58 -15.45
CA ALA A 259 16.92 -17.43 -15.20
C ALA A 259 15.53 -17.87 -14.70
N GLN A 260 14.98 -18.95 -15.24
CA GLN A 260 13.69 -19.50 -14.81
C GLN A 260 13.75 -20.15 -13.42
N ARG A 261 14.91 -20.71 -13.02
CA ARG A 261 15.08 -21.38 -11.74
C ARG A 261 14.94 -20.41 -10.54
N TRP A 262 15.63 -19.26 -10.54
CA TRP A 262 15.51 -18.29 -9.44
C TRP A 262 14.10 -17.71 -9.33
N TRP A 263 13.45 -17.52 -10.48
CA TRP A 263 12.08 -17.02 -10.55
C TRP A 263 11.07 -17.99 -9.91
N ASN A 264 11.17 -19.28 -10.25
CA ASN A 264 10.34 -20.30 -9.64
C ASN A 264 10.56 -20.40 -8.13
N ARG A 265 11.81 -20.27 -7.67
CA ARG A 265 12.13 -20.22 -6.23
C ARG A 265 11.53 -19.00 -5.55
N TYR A 266 11.56 -17.83 -6.18
CA TYR A 266 10.89 -16.63 -5.66
C TYR A 266 9.37 -16.83 -5.52
N VAL A 267 8.72 -17.39 -6.54
CA VAL A 267 7.28 -17.69 -6.51
C VAL A 267 6.96 -18.72 -5.41
N GLU A 268 7.79 -19.73 -5.25
CA GLU A 268 7.67 -20.73 -4.19
C GLU A 268 7.76 -20.09 -2.80
N ALA A 269 8.74 -19.18 -2.58
CA ALA A 269 8.87 -18.42 -1.34
C ALA A 269 7.60 -17.62 -1.04
N GLN A 270 7.04 -16.91 -2.03
CA GLN A 270 5.79 -16.17 -1.87
C GLN A 270 4.62 -17.10 -1.51
N CYS A 271 4.54 -18.30 -2.11
CA CYS A 271 3.52 -19.28 -1.76
C CYS A 271 3.67 -19.81 -0.33
N CYS A 272 4.91 -20.09 0.12
CA CYS A 272 5.19 -20.49 1.49
C CYS A 272 4.77 -19.42 2.50
N ILE A 273 5.14 -18.15 2.25
CA ILE A 273 4.74 -17.03 3.12
C ILE A 273 3.21 -16.88 3.17
N ALA A 274 2.55 -16.98 2.02
CA ALA A 274 1.10 -16.86 1.93
C ALA A 274 0.36 -18.01 2.62
N SER A 275 0.94 -19.23 2.63
CA SER A 275 0.42 -20.37 3.37
C SER A 275 0.85 -20.44 4.85
N HIS A 276 1.50 -19.36 5.34
CA HIS A 276 2.04 -19.26 6.70
C HIS A 276 3.16 -20.26 7.04
N ASP A 277 3.79 -20.87 6.03
CA ASP A 277 5.05 -21.61 6.19
C ASP A 277 6.24 -20.64 6.15
N TYR A 278 6.41 -19.91 7.24
CA TYR A 278 7.43 -18.86 7.33
C TYR A 278 8.85 -19.42 7.36
N LYS A 279 9.06 -20.65 7.88
CA LYS A 279 10.38 -21.28 7.92
C LYS A 279 10.82 -21.71 6.51
N GLY A 280 9.97 -22.44 5.80
CA GLY A 280 10.25 -22.82 4.42
C GLY A 280 10.44 -21.59 3.51
N GLY A 281 9.62 -20.54 3.70
CA GLY A 281 9.77 -19.29 2.97
C GLY A 281 11.10 -18.58 3.27
N LEU A 282 11.53 -18.54 4.54
CA LEU A 282 12.80 -17.96 4.95
C LEU A 282 13.99 -18.68 4.33
N ASP A 283 14.00 -20.03 4.37
CA ASP A 283 15.07 -20.85 3.80
C ASP A 283 15.26 -20.57 2.30
N ILE A 284 14.15 -20.46 1.57
CA ILE A 284 14.18 -20.12 0.15
C ILE A 284 14.67 -18.69 -0.10
N TYR A 285 14.27 -17.72 0.71
CA TYR A 285 14.79 -16.35 0.58
C TYR A 285 16.28 -16.27 0.93
N MET A 286 16.77 -17.04 1.88
CA MET A 286 18.19 -17.14 2.18
C MET A 286 18.99 -17.74 1.01
N GLU A 287 18.45 -18.77 0.33
CA GLU A 287 19.04 -19.32 -0.91
C GLU A 287 19.09 -18.25 -2.02
N LEU A 288 17.99 -17.50 -2.20
CA LEU A 288 17.95 -16.40 -3.17
C LEU A 288 18.92 -15.27 -2.83
N PHE A 289 19.08 -14.97 -1.55
CA PHE A 289 20.02 -13.95 -1.09
C PHE A 289 21.49 -14.33 -1.37
N GLN A 290 21.85 -15.61 -1.25
CA GLN A 290 23.18 -16.08 -1.65
C GLN A 290 23.45 -15.84 -3.15
N ARG A 291 22.42 -15.97 -3.99
CA ARG A 291 22.53 -15.72 -5.42
C ARG A 291 22.51 -14.22 -5.77
N PHE A 292 21.73 -13.44 -5.06
CA PHE A 292 21.56 -12.00 -5.26
C PHE A 292 21.97 -11.21 -4.02
N PRO A 293 23.26 -11.20 -3.65
CA PRO A 293 23.74 -10.43 -2.51
C PRO A 293 23.46 -8.94 -2.75
N ASN A 294 23.14 -8.21 -1.72
CA ASN A 294 22.77 -6.79 -1.77
C ASN A 294 21.43 -6.46 -2.45
N ASN A 295 20.57 -7.44 -2.70
CA ASN A 295 19.22 -7.17 -3.15
C ASN A 295 18.36 -6.68 -1.97
N VAL A 296 18.04 -5.38 -1.98
CA VAL A 296 17.27 -4.72 -0.90
C VAL A 296 15.89 -5.36 -0.71
N HIS A 297 15.21 -5.73 -1.80
CA HIS A 297 13.89 -6.37 -1.72
C HIS A 297 13.94 -7.71 -0.97
N ILE A 298 14.93 -8.57 -1.30
CA ILE A 298 15.10 -9.86 -0.62
C ILE A 298 15.44 -9.66 0.86
N LEU A 299 16.33 -8.71 1.18
CA LEU A 299 16.67 -8.37 2.56
C LEU A 299 15.45 -7.94 3.38
N LEU A 300 14.59 -7.11 2.78
CA LEU A 300 13.36 -6.66 3.44
C LEU A 300 12.35 -7.78 3.63
N GLU A 301 12.19 -8.68 2.66
CA GLU A 301 11.32 -9.85 2.82
C GLU A 301 11.87 -10.82 3.88
N ILE A 302 13.18 -11.04 3.96
CA ILE A 302 13.83 -11.81 5.02
C ILE A 302 13.53 -11.17 6.38
N ALA A 303 13.83 -9.87 6.54
CA ALA A 303 13.62 -9.16 7.80
C ALA A 303 12.16 -9.19 8.26
N LYS A 304 11.21 -9.03 7.33
CA LYS A 304 9.77 -9.15 7.60
C LYS A 304 9.40 -10.55 8.10
N VAL A 305 9.90 -11.60 7.46
CA VAL A 305 9.62 -12.99 7.87
C VAL A 305 10.26 -13.29 9.22
N GLU A 306 11.49 -12.86 9.47
CA GLU A 306 12.17 -12.98 10.76
C GLU A 306 11.38 -12.29 11.88
N THR A 307 10.80 -11.11 11.60
CA THR A 307 9.88 -10.42 12.53
C THR A 307 8.68 -11.28 12.90
N ILE A 308 8.04 -11.90 11.90
CA ILE A 308 6.86 -12.75 12.11
C ILE A 308 7.24 -14.01 12.92
N ILE A 309 8.37 -14.61 12.64
CA ILE A 309 8.90 -15.76 13.40
C ILE A 309 9.26 -15.34 14.82
N GLY A 310 9.75 -14.10 15.03
CA GLY A 310 10.17 -13.56 16.31
C GLY A 310 11.69 -13.48 16.49
N LYS A 311 12.45 -13.64 15.41
CA LYS A 311 13.91 -13.42 15.36
C LYS A 311 14.21 -11.92 15.21
N ASN A 312 13.90 -11.16 16.26
CA ASN A 312 13.92 -9.70 16.18
C ASN A 312 15.33 -9.12 15.98
N ASP A 313 16.36 -9.75 16.51
CA ASP A 313 17.74 -9.26 16.42
C ASP A 313 18.29 -9.43 15.01
N GLU A 314 18.03 -10.59 14.38
CA GLU A 314 18.37 -10.84 12.98
C GLU A 314 17.57 -9.91 12.05
N ALA A 315 16.28 -9.71 12.32
CA ALA A 315 15.44 -8.79 11.56
C ALA A 315 16.00 -7.35 11.60
N ILE A 316 16.39 -6.85 12.79
CA ILE A 316 17.03 -5.53 12.93
C ILE A 316 18.28 -5.43 12.07
N LEU A 317 19.16 -6.44 12.13
CA LEU A 317 20.39 -6.46 11.32
C LEU A 317 20.10 -6.42 9.83
N ASN A 318 19.09 -7.15 9.36
CA ASN A 318 18.73 -7.18 7.94
C ASN A 318 18.05 -5.87 7.50
N PHE A 319 17.23 -5.22 8.34
CA PHE A 319 16.73 -3.86 8.07
C PHE A 319 17.87 -2.83 8.01
N GLU A 320 18.85 -2.90 8.92
CA GLU A 320 20.02 -2.02 8.90
C GLU A 320 20.86 -2.22 7.64
N LYS A 321 21.10 -3.47 7.22
CA LYS A 321 21.79 -3.77 5.95
C LYS A 321 21.03 -3.23 4.75
N ALA A 322 19.70 -3.38 4.70
CA ALA A 322 18.89 -2.84 3.62
C ALA A 322 19.03 -1.31 3.53
N ARG A 323 19.01 -0.62 4.67
CA ARG A 323 19.20 0.84 4.75
C ARG A 323 20.62 1.31 4.47
N LEU A 324 21.64 0.46 4.65
CA LEU A 324 23.01 0.77 4.21
C LEU A 324 23.12 0.76 2.68
N ILE A 325 22.37 -0.12 2.00
CA ILE A 325 22.36 -0.20 0.54
C ILE A 325 21.47 0.91 -0.05
N ASP A 326 20.27 1.11 0.50
CA ASP A 326 19.34 2.17 0.10
C ASP A 326 18.87 2.97 1.33
N PRO A 327 19.54 4.10 1.63
CA PRO A 327 19.19 4.94 2.78
C PRO A 327 17.76 5.53 2.71
N ASN A 328 17.20 5.66 1.50
CA ASN A 328 15.89 6.28 1.28
C ASN A 328 14.74 5.27 1.23
N ILE A 329 15.01 3.99 1.50
CA ILE A 329 13.97 2.97 1.50
C ILE A 329 12.94 3.21 2.59
N MET A 330 11.66 3.18 2.21
CA MET A 330 10.53 3.39 3.13
C MET A 330 9.72 2.11 3.39
N THR A 331 9.82 1.13 2.49
CA THR A 331 9.07 -0.12 2.56
C THR A 331 9.41 -0.90 3.83
N TYR A 332 8.42 -1.27 4.62
CA TYR A 332 8.51 -2.00 5.90
C TYR A 332 9.27 -1.26 7.02
N MET A 333 9.52 0.05 6.87
CA MET A 333 10.17 0.83 7.93
C MET A 333 9.26 1.05 9.15
N ASP A 334 7.96 0.96 8.98
CA ASP A 334 6.97 0.89 10.06
C ASP A 334 7.12 -0.40 10.89
N GLU A 335 7.31 -1.55 10.25
CA GLU A 335 7.60 -2.82 10.91
C GLU A 335 8.93 -2.74 11.69
N TYR A 336 9.95 -2.17 11.08
CA TYR A 336 11.24 -1.93 11.73
C TYR A 336 11.09 -1.01 12.96
N ALA A 337 10.31 0.06 12.86
CA ALA A 337 10.03 0.96 14.00
C ALA A 337 9.34 0.22 15.17
N ILE A 338 8.39 -0.67 14.86
CA ILE A 338 7.68 -1.47 15.87
C ILE A 338 8.64 -2.42 16.60
N ILE A 339 9.57 -3.06 15.87
CA ILE A 339 10.56 -3.96 16.48
C ILE A 339 11.52 -3.17 17.38
N LEU A 340 12.04 -2.04 16.91
CA LEU A 340 12.91 -1.17 17.71
C LEU A 340 12.23 -0.72 19.00
N LYS A 341 10.93 -0.36 18.93
CA LYS A 341 10.12 -0.06 20.11
C LYS A 341 10.02 -1.27 21.04
N PHE A 342 9.73 -2.46 20.50
CA PHE A 342 9.61 -3.69 21.28
C PHE A 342 10.92 -4.05 22.01
N LYS A 343 12.06 -3.87 21.36
CA LYS A 343 13.40 -4.07 21.93
C LYS A 343 13.88 -2.90 22.79
N SER A 344 13.08 -1.84 22.94
CA SER A 344 13.44 -0.62 23.68
C SER A 344 14.64 0.15 23.10
N GLU A 345 14.97 -0.05 21.83
CA GLU A 345 16.05 0.63 21.09
C GLU A 345 15.63 2.06 20.67
N TYR A 346 15.31 2.90 21.66
CA TYR A 346 14.75 4.23 21.41
C TYR A 346 15.67 5.19 20.67
N THR A 347 16.99 5.03 20.80
CA THR A 347 17.99 5.84 20.06
C THR A 347 17.91 5.56 18.57
N LYS A 348 17.88 4.28 18.19
CA LYS A 348 17.72 3.86 16.79
C LYS A 348 16.35 4.24 16.24
N LEU A 349 15.28 4.08 17.04
CA LEU A 349 13.93 4.49 16.66
C LEU A 349 13.84 5.99 16.39
N ASN A 350 14.44 6.83 17.24
CA ASN A 350 14.47 8.27 17.05
C ASN A 350 15.18 8.66 15.75
N LYS A 351 16.36 8.06 15.49
CA LYS A 351 17.09 8.27 14.24
C LYS A 351 16.26 7.86 13.03
N LEU A 352 15.64 6.66 13.07
CA LEU A 352 14.78 6.17 11.99
C LEU A 352 13.64 7.14 11.66
N VAL A 353 12.94 7.62 12.70
CA VAL A 353 11.82 8.56 12.54
C VAL A 353 12.29 9.88 11.92
N HIS A 354 13.44 10.41 12.35
CA HIS A 354 14.02 11.61 11.74
C HIS A 354 14.34 11.40 10.26
N ASP A 355 14.99 10.30 9.92
CA ASP A 355 15.34 9.98 8.53
C ASP A 355 14.05 9.86 7.67
N MET A 356 13.03 9.16 8.16
CA MET A 356 11.76 9.00 7.44
C MET A 356 11.01 10.33 7.23
N LEU A 357 11.07 11.24 8.21
CA LEU A 357 10.48 12.59 8.09
C LEU A 357 11.18 13.43 7.03
N HIS A 358 12.50 13.26 6.85
CA HIS A 358 13.24 13.93 5.80
C HIS A 358 12.96 13.38 4.41
N ILE A 359 12.70 12.07 4.30
CA ILE A 359 12.43 11.41 3.01
C ILE A 359 10.99 11.72 2.55
N ASP A 360 10.00 11.35 3.34
CA ASP A 360 8.59 11.60 3.04
C ASP A 360 7.72 11.59 4.31
N PRO A 361 7.31 12.76 4.82
CA PRO A 361 6.48 12.86 6.02
C PRO A 361 5.01 12.46 5.81
N ALA A 362 4.59 12.29 4.55
CA ALA A 362 3.20 11.99 4.22
C ALA A 362 2.90 10.49 4.13
N ARG A 363 3.93 9.64 4.06
CA ARG A 363 3.75 8.19 3.91
C ARG A 363 3.12 7.54 5.14
N PRO A 364 2.28 6.49 4.93
CA PRO A 364 1.66 5.78 6.04
C PRO A 364 2.68 5.12 6.96
N GLU A 365 3.80 4.60 6.41
CA GLU A 365 4.89 4.00 7.19
C GLU A 365 5.52 5.03 8.15
N THR A 366 5.74 6.28 7.69
CA THR A 366 6.25 7.37 8.53
C THR A 366 5.28 7.70 9.66
N CYS A 367 3.98 7.73 9.36
CA CYS A 367 2.97 7.99 10.36
C CYS A 367 2.93 6.89 11.44
N VAL A 368 3.04 5.60 11.06
CA VAL A 368 3.11 4.49 12.03
C VAL A 368 4.38 4.55 12.87
N ALA A 369 5.54 4.84 12.27
CA ALA A 369 6.80 5.00 13.00
C ALA A 369 6.72 6.14 14.03
N LEU A 370 6.09 7.27 13.67
CA LEU A 370 5.79 8.38 14.60
C LEU A 370 4.84 7.94 15.72
N ALA A 371 3.79 7.17 15.41
CA ALA A 371 2.89 6.63 16.41
C ALA A 371 3.64 5.74 17.41
N ALA A 372 4.53 4.85 16.92
CA ALA A 372 5.37 3.99 17.76
C ALA A 372 6.32 4.80 18.66
N PHE A 373 6.87 5.91 18.15
CA PHE A 373 7.75 6.80 18.92
C PHE A 373 7.03 7.59 20.01
N TRP A 374 5.79 8.06 19.72
CA TRP A 374 5.01 8.86 20.66
C TRP A 374 4.24 8.03 21.69
N GLU A 375 4.00 6.75 21.47
CA GLU A 375 3.15 5.88 22.31
C GLU A 375 3.45 5.97 23.81
N ARG A 376 4.73 6.02 24.20
CA ARG A 376 5.12 6.16 25.61
C ARG A 376 5.18 7.60 26.14
N LYS A 377 5.28 8.59 25.24
CA LYS A 377 5.44 9.99 25.59
C LYS A 377 4.11 10.74 25.62
N ASP A 378 3.28 10.51 24.60
CA ASP A 378 1.99 11.16 24.42
C ASP A 378 1.07 10.25 23.59
N GLU A 379 0.21 9.53 24.28
CA GLU A 379 -0.72 8.56 23.67
C GLU A 379 -1.70 9.24 22.70
N ARG A 380 -2.12 10.48 22.98
CA ARG A 380 -3.02 11.22 22.08
C ARG A 380 -2.35 11.55 20.76
N LYS A 381 -1.10 11.97 20.78
CA LYS A 381 -0.31 12.20 19.57
C LYS A 381 -0.09 10.91 18.81
N ALA A 382 0.24 9.82 19.51
CA ALA A 382 0.41 8.51 18.89
C ALA A 382 -0.86 8.09 18.14
N LEU A 383 -2.04 8.23 18.76
CA LEU A 383 -3.32 7.93 18.15
C LEU A 383 -3.59 8.81 16.90
N THR A 384 -3.30 10.12 16.99
CA THR A 384 -3.45 11.04 15.85
C THR A 384 -2.59 10.61 14.65
N TYR A 385 -1.35 10.17 14.90
CA TYR A 385 -0.48 9.67 13.82
C TYR A 385 -0.96 8.32 13.26
N ALA A 386 -1.43 7.40 14.09
CA ALA A 386 -2.02 6.15 13.64
C ALA A 386 -3.27 6.39 12.77
N GLU A 387 -4.14 7.32 13.15
CA GLU A 387 -5.27 7.75 12.33
C GLU A 387 -4.83 8.43 11.02
N LYS A 388 -3.78 9.25 11.07
CA LYS A 388 -3.22 9.89 9.87
C LYS A 388 -2.73 8.82 8.88
N SER A 389 -2.08 7.75 9.32
CA SER A 389 -1.64 6.68 8.43
C SER A 389 -2.81 6.05 7.67
N LEU A 390 -3.96 5.84 8.34
CA LEU A 390 -5.16 5.27 7.73
C LEU A 390 -5.94 6.26 6.83
N ARG A 391 -5.75 7.58 7.01
CA ARG A 391 -6.28 8.59 6.08
C ARG A 391 -5.48 8.65 4.79
N VAL A 392 -4.17 8.36 4.86
CA VAL A 392 -3.29 8.32 3.69
C VAL A 392 -3.49 7.02 2.91
N ASP A 393 -3.53 5.89 3.63
CA ASP A 393 -3.79 4.57 3.05
C ASP A 393 -4.77 3.81 3.96
N ASP A 394 -6.02 3.73 3.52
CA ASP A 394 -7.12 3.04 4.21
C ASP A 394 -6.93 1.51 4.28
N ARG A 395 -5.89 0.98 3.63
CA ARG A 395 -5.55 -0.44 3.59
C ARG A 395 -4.25 -0.77 4.31
N HIS A 396 -3.70 0.15 5.07
CA HIS A 396 -2.44 -0.03 5.79
C HIS A 396 -2.64 -0.86 7.06
N ILE A 397 -2.31 -2.17 6.97
CA ILE A 397 -2.56 -3.15 8.04
C ILE A 397 -1.86 -2.76 9.34
N THR A 398 -0.59 -2.34 9.26
CA THR A 398 0.20 -1.93 10.42
C THR A 398 -0.40 -0.73 11.13
N GLY A 399 -1.02 0.20 10.38
CA GLY A 399 -1.76 1.33 10.92
C GLY A 399 -2.97 0.90 11.77
N TYR A 400 -3.76 -0.06 11.28
CA TYR A 400 -4.88 -0.63 12.05
C TYR A 400 -4.40 -1.34 13.32
N ILE A 401 -3.34 -2.15 13.22
CA ILE A 401 -2.77 -2.86 14.37
C ILE A 401 -2.23 -1.88 15.41
N MET A 402 -1.54 -0.82 14.98
CA MET A 402 -1.03 0.23 15.87
C MET A 402 -2.17 0.96 16.57
N LYS A 403 -3.20 1.38 15.83
CA LYS A 403 -4.38 2.07 16.36
C LYS A 403 -5.14 1.18 17.36
N GLY A 404 -5.35 -0.09 17.03
CA GLY A 404 -5.99 -1.05 17.92
C GLY A 404 -5.21 -1.28 19.22
N ASN A 405 -3.88 -1.37 19.17
CA ASN A 405 -3.03 -1.46 20.35
C ASN A 405 -3.11 -0.20 21.23
N LEU A 406 -3.13 0.99 20.63
CA LEU A 406 -3.31 2.25 21.34
C LEU A 406 -4.69 2.35 22.00
N HIS A 407 -5.75 1.87 21.37
CA HIS A 407 -7.07 1.81 22.02
C HIS A 407 -7.10 0.81 23.19
N LEU A 408 -6.36 -0.31 23.11
CA LEU A 408 -6.23 -1.23 24.24
C LEU A 408 -5.46 -0.60 25.41
N SER A 409 -4.36 0.12 25.14
CA SER A 409 -3.60 0.82 26.19
C SER A 409 -4.42 1.93 26.84
N SER A 410 -5.25 2.63 26.07
CA SER A 410 -6.20 3.64 26.56
C SER A 410 -7.46 3.06 27.24
N ASN A 411 -7.51 1.75 27.49
CA ASN A 411 -8.66 1.05 28.06
C ASN A 411 -9.98 1.26 27.27
N ARG A 412 -9.90 1.24 25.94
CA ARG A 412 -11.02 1.35 25.00
C ARG A 412 -11.14 0.09 24.13
N PRO A 413 -11.45 -1.06 24.71
CA PRO A 413 -11.41 -2.34 23.99
C PRO A 413 -12.47 -2.45 22.89
N ASP A 414 -13.61 -1.75 22.97
CA ASP A 414 -14.63 -1.75 21.91
C ASP A 414 -14.10 -1.16 20.61
N LEU A 415 -13.37 -0.03 20.69
CA LEU A 415 -12.73 0.59 19.53
C LEU A 415 -11.59 -0.28 19.00
N ALA A 416 -10.83 -0.90 19.88
CA ALA A 416 -9.78 -1.82 19.48
C ALA A 416 -10.32 -3.02 18.67
N VAL A 417 -11.49 -3.56 19.03
CA VAL A 417 -12.14 -4.64 18.25
C VAL A 417 -12.43 -4.19 16.83
N THR A 418 -12.91 -2.96 16.62
CA THR A 418 -13.22 -2.44 15.27
C THR A 418 -11.95 -2.29 14.44
N ASP A 419 -10.86 -1.78 15.04
CA ASP A 419 -9.59 -1.59 14.34
C ASP A 419 -8.94 -2.94 13.96
N PHE A 420 -8.86 -3.89 14.91
CA PHE A 420 -8.28 -5.20 14.60
C PHE A 420 -9.12 -6.00 13.60
N ARG A 421 -10.45 -5.84 13.59
CA ARG A 421 -11.30 -6.42 12.54
C ARG A 421 -10.99 -5.80 11.19
N GLY A 422 -10.79 -4.47 11.11
CA GLY A 422 -10.34 -3.81 9.90
C GLY A 422 -9.03 -4.39 9.37
N ALA A 423 -8.04 -4.62 10.24
CA ALA A 423 -6.79 -5.29 9.85
C ALA A 423 -7.02 -6.72 9.34
N GLN A 424 -7.86 -7.52 10.04
CA GLN A 424 -8.17 -8.90 9.68
C GLN A 424 -8.88 -9.02 8.33
N GLU A 425 -9.76 -8.06 8.02
CA GLU A 425 -10.49 -8.01 6.74
C GLU A 425 -9.56 -7.79 5.54
N LEU A 426 -8.45 -7.09 5.76
CA LEU A 426 -7.46 -6.84 4.72
C LEU A 426 -6.58 -8.07 4.47
N ARG A 427 -6.09 -8.68 5.54
CA ARG A 427 -5.27 -9.90 5.49
C ARG A 427 -5.29 -10.60 6.85
N ALA A 428 -5.26 -11.93 6.84
CA ALA A 428 -5.05 -12.73 8.04
C ALA A 428 -3.62 -12.50 8.60
N ASP A 429 -3.52 -11.74 9.66
CA ASP A 429 -2.27 -11.47 10.40
C ASP A 429 -2.43 -11.92 11.84
N LEU A 430 -1.46 -12.67 12.34
CA LEU A 430 -1.51 -13.21 13.71
C LEU A 430 -1.64 -12.11 14.76
N ARG A 431 -1.03 -10.94 14.52
CA ARG A 431 -1.09 -9.78 15.44
C ARG A 431 -2.51 -9.23 15.57
N SER A 432 -3.28 -9.22 14.48
CA SER A 432 -4.69 -8.81 14.51
C SER A 432 -5.54 -9.78 15.32
N TYR A 433 -5.32 -11.09 15.15
CA TYR A 433 -5.99 -12.12 15.96
C TYR A 433 -5.62 -12.01 17.44
N GLN A 434 -4.35 -11.82 17.76
CA GLN A 434 -3.90 -11.61 19.15
C GLN A 434 -4.51 -10.35 19.77
N GLY A 435 -4.58 -9.26 19.00
CA GLY A 435 -5.21 -8.01 19.41
C GLY A 435 -6.72 -8.19 19.68
N LEU A 436 -7.43 -8.85 18.77
CA LEU A 436 -8.86 -9.17 18.94
C LEU A 436 -9.12 -10.03 20.17
N VAL A 437 -8.33 -11.08 20.38
CA VAL A 437 -8.45 -11.94 21.58
C VAL A 437 -8.26 -11.11 22.84
N ARG A 438 -7.22 -10.27 22.92
CA ARG A 438 -6.99 -9.40 24.07
C ARG A 438 -8.14 -8.41 24.28
N ALA A 439 -8.67 -7.82 23.21
CA ALA A 439 -9.80 -6.89 23.27
C ALA A 439 -11.08 -7.58 23.77
N TYR A 440 -11.40 -8.77 23.26
CA TYR A 440 -12.55 -9.54 23.73
C TYR A 440 -12.41 -10.00 25.18
N LEU A 441 -11.21 -10.35 25.61
CA LEU A 441 -10.96 -10.71 27.01
C LEU A 441 -11.12 -9.49 27.93
N ALA A 442 -10.65 -8.31 27.52
CA ALA A 442 -10.86 -7.06 28.24
C ALA A 442 -12.36 -6.71 28.36
N LEU A 443 -13.18 -7.10 27.38
CA LEU A 443 -14.64 -6.99 27.41
C LEU A 443 -15.33 -8.14 28.14
N SER A 444 -14.59 -9.08 28.72
CA SER A 444 -15.13 -10.31 29.34
C SER A 444 -15.91 -11.21 28.37
N LYS A 445 -15.73 -11.05 27.05
CA LYS A 445 -16.36 -11.84 25.99
C LYS A 445 -15.54 -13.09 25.67
N CYS A 446 -15.40 -14.01 26.65
CA CYS A 446 -14.55 -15.20 26.51
C CYS A 446 -14.96 -16.14 25.34
N LYS A 447 -16.25 -16.19 24.98
CA LYS A 447 -16.73 -17.00 23.84
C LYS A 447 -16.20 -16.47 22.52
N ASP A 448 -16.26 -15.16 22.32
CA ASP A 448 -15.79 -14.49 21.10
C ASP A 448 -14.25 -14.56 21.01
N ALA A 449 -13.55 -14.40 22.14
CA ALA A 449 -12.11 -14.59 22.22
C ALA A 449 -11.70 -16.02 21.79
N LEU A 450 -12.41 -17.04 22.29
CA LEU A 450 -12.13 -18.43 21.94
C LEU A 450 -12.46 -18.73 20.48
N PHE A 451 -13.55 -18.19 19.94
CA PHE A 451 -13.90 -18.31 18.54
C PHE A 451 -12.79 -17.72 17.65
N THR A 452 -12.37 -16.49 17.96
CA THR A 452 -11.29 -15.79 17.23
C THR A 452 -9.96 -16.55 17.29
N ALA A 453 -9.58 -17.05 18.46
CA ALA A 453 -8.35 -17.84 18.61
C ALA A 453 -8.39 -19.15 17.80
N ARG A 454 -9.54 -19.83 17.76
CA ARG A 454 -9.73 -21.04 16.95
C ARG A 454 -9.73 -20.73 15.45
N GLU A 455 -10.25 -19.59 15.05
CA GLU A 455 -10.19 -19.12 13.66
C GLU A 455 -8.73 -18.89 13.25
N ALA A 456 -7.93 -18.22 14.08
CA ALA A 456 -6.50 -18.06 13.85
C ALA A 456 -5.78 -19.40 13.68
N MET A 457 -6.10 -20.41 14.54
CA MET A 457 -5.53 -21.75 14.45
C MET A 457 -5.93 -22.48 13.14
N LYS A 458 -7.15 -22.27 12.66
CA LYS A 458 -7.61 -22.86 11.37
C LYS A 458 -6.91 -22.26 10.17
N VAL A 459 -6.71 -20.95 10.18
CA VAL A 459 -6.05 -20.23 9.09
C VAL A 459 -4.54 -20.49 9.10
N MET A 460 -3.95 -20.55 10.30
CA MET A 460 -2.49 -20.69 10.50
C MET A 460 -2.19 -22.03 11.19
N HIS A 461 -2.56 -23.14 10.56
CA HIS A 461 -2.48 -24.48 11.14
C HIS A 461 -1.06 -24.96 11.50
N GLN A 462 -0.01 -24.36 10.92
CA GLN A 462 1.40 -24.63 11.23
C GLN A 462 2.02 -23.62 12.20
N SER A 463 1.22 -22.74 12.82
CA SER A 463 1.73 -21.72 13.74
C SER A 463 1.63 -22.16 15.20
N ALA A 464 2.78 -22.37 15.85
CA ALA A 464 2.84 -22.62 17.29
C ALA A 464 2.26 -21.44 18.10
N LYS A 465 2.42 -20.20 17.61
CA LYS A 465 1.84 -19.00 18.22
C LYS A 465 0.31 -18.99 18.17
N ALA A 466 -0.31 -19.53 17.11
CA ALA A 466 -1.76 -19.66 17.02
C ALA A 466 -2.31 -20.74 18.00
N LEU A 467 -1.60 -21.87 18.15
CA LEU A 467 -1.92 -22.88 19.16
C LEU A 467 -1.83 -22.31 20.59
N LYS A 468 -0.75 -21.56 20.88
CA LYS A 468 -0.59 -20.86 22.15
C LYS A 468 -1.75 -19.92 22.43
N LEU A 469 -2.18 -19.15 21.43
CA LEU A 469 -3.29 -18.21 21.60
C LEU A 469 -4.59 -18.89 22.03
N VAL A 470 -4.89 -20.08 21.50
CA VAL A 470 -6.04 -20.90 21.97
C VAL A 470 -5.83 -21.37 23.40
N GLY A 471 -4.61 -21.79 23.75
CA GLY A 471 -4.21 -22.15 25.10
C GLY A 471 -4.40 -20.99 26.08
N ASP A 472 -3.96 -19.79 25.73
CA ASP A 472 -4.09 -18.58 26.56
C ASP A 472 -5.55 -18.29 26.93
N VAL A 473 -6.49 -18.41 25.99
CA VAL A 473 -7.92 -18.21 26.27
C VAL A 473 -8.47 -19.31 27.18
N HIS A 474 -8.05 -20.56 27.00
CA HIS A 474 -8.47 -21.65 27.88
C HIS A 474 -7.88 -21.55 29.29
N ALA A 475 -6.68 -21.00 29.44
CA ALA A 475 -5.98 -20.87 30.74
C ALA A 475 -6.69 -19.90 31.71
N ILE A 476 -7.51 -18.98 31.22
CA ILE A 476 -8.25 -18.01 32.03
C ILE A 476 -9.27 -18.71 32.95
N SER A 477 -9.89 -19.78 32.45
CA SER A 477 -10.85 -20.56 33.24
C SER A 477 -10.17 -21.74 33.95
N SER A 478 -10.44 -21.91 35.23
CA SER A 478 -9.94 -23.07 36.00
C SER A 478 -10.33 -24.41 35.36
N SER A 479 -11.55 -24.51 34.82
CA SER A 479 -12.04 -25.69 34.09
C SER A 479 -11.38 -25.90 32.72
N GLY A 480 -10.72 -24.89 32.19
CA GLY A 480 -10.03 -24.90 30.88
C GLY A 480 -8.55 -25.28 30.96
N ARG A 481 -7.94 -25.30 32.14
CA ARG A 481 -6.49 -25.49 32.32
C ARG A 481 -5.94 -26.77 31.68
N GLU A 482 -6.67 -27.88 31.80
CA GLU A 482 -6.30 -29.14 31.15
C GLU A 482 -6.24 -29.02 29.64
N LYS A 483 -7.18 -28.30 29.01
CA LYS A 483 -7.16 -28.00 27.57
C LYS A 483 -6.02 -27.06 27.23
N ALA A 484 -5.80 -26.01 28.04
CA ALA A 484 -4.69 -25.08 27.82
C ALA A 484 -3.34 -25.80 27.81
N ARG A 485 -3.10 -26.71 28.72
CA ARG A 485 -1.89 -27.54 28.76
C ARG A 485 -1.68 -28.29 27.47
N LYS A 486 -2.70 -29.01 26.97
CA LYS A 486 -2.61 -29.75 25.72
C LYS A 486 -2.27 -28.88 24.52
N PHE A 487 -2.80 -27.65 24.48
CA PHE A 487 -2.47 -26.70 23.42
C PHE A 487 -1.04 -26.17 23.53
N TYR A 488 -0.55 -25.86 24.73
CA TYR A 488 0.84 -25.44 24.95
C TYR A 488 1.84 -26.55 24.61
N GLU A 489 1.56 -27.80 25.05
CA GLU A 489 2.37 -28.95 24.68
C GLU A 489 2.37 -29.23 23.18
N SER A 490 1.24 -29.00 22.51
CA SER A 490 1.16 -29.12 21.04
C SER A 490 1.95 -28.00 20.34
N ALA A 491 1.94 -26.79 20.87
CA ALA A 491 2.74 -25.68 20.37
C ALA A 491 4.25 -25.97 20.51
N ILE A 492 4.66 -26.52 21.66
CA ILE A 492 6.05 -26.93 21.93
C ILE A 492 6.47 -28.08 21.02
N ARG A 493 5.59 -29.05 20.75
CA ARG A 493 5.90 -30.14 19.80
C ARG A 493 6.08 -29.64 18.37
N LEU A 494 5.26 -28.66 17.96
CA LEU A 494 5.36 -28.07 16.64
C LEU A 494 6.64 -27.23 16.51
N GLU A 495 7.00 -26.49 17.55
CA GLU A 495 8.16 -25.63 17.60
C GLU A 495 8.87 -25.73 18.94
N PRO A 496 9.88 -26.65 19.07
CA PRO A 496 10.56 -26.92 20.33
C PRO A 496 11.26 -25.70 20.93
N GLY A 497 11.73 -24.75 20.11
CA GLY A 497 12.36 -23.49 20.55
C GLY A 497 11.39 -22.36 20.90
N PHE A 498 10.08 -22.59 20.88
CA PHE A 498 9.11 -21.53 21.17
C PHE A 498 8.97 -21.25 22.67
N LEU A 499 9.83 -20.35 23.19
CA LEU A 499 9.89 -19.96 24.60
C LEU A 499 8.54 -19.46 25.13
N GLY A 500 7.77 -18.72 24.32
CA GLY A 500 6.47 -18.21 24.74
C GLY A 500 5.46 -19.28 25.17
N ALA A 501 5.49 -20.47 24.55
CA ALA A 501 4.63 -21.60 24.96
C ALA A 501 5.19 -22.28 26.22
N ALA A 502 6.51 -22.41 26.34
CA ALA A 502 7.16 -23.00 27.50
C ALA A 502 6.92 -22.15 28.78
N LEU A 503 7.04 -20.83 28.66
CA LEU A 503 6.74 -19.89 29.75
C LEU A 503 5.26 -19.96 30.15
N ALA A 504 4.33 -19.97 29.18
CA ALA A 504 2.90 -20.11 29.47
C ALA A 504 2.53 -21.45 30.12
N LEU A 505 3.20 -22.54 29.74
CA LEU A 505 3.03 -23.85 30.35
C LEU A 505 3.57 -23.86 31.80
N ALA A 506 4.72 -23.22 32.03
CA ALA A 506 5.28 -23.06 33.35
C ALA A 506 4.33 -22.24 34.27
N ASP A 507 3.75 -21.14 33.78
CA ASP A 507 2.75 -20.36 34.48
C ASP A 507 1.53 -21.21 34.87
N LEU A 508 1.08 -22.06 33.95
CA LEU A 508 -0.03 -22.95 34.21
C LEU A 508 0.30 -23.98 35.31
N HIS A 509 1.51 -24.56 35.28
CA HIS A 509 1.98 -25.46 36.35
C HIS A 509 2.04 -24.76 37.71
N VAL A 510 2.54 -23.52 37.75
CA VAL A 510 2.55 -22.71 38.99
C VAL A 510 1.13 -22.45 39.50
N ALA A 511 0.21 -22.08 38.59
CA ALA A 511 -1.20 -21.83 38.94
C ALA A 511 -1.93 -23.10 39.44
N GLU A 512 -1.42 -24.29 39.14
CA GLU A 512 -1.91 -25.57 39.61
C GLU A 512 -1.15 -26.11 40.83
N GLY A 513 -0.19 -25.34 41.36
CA GLY A 513 0.65 -25.72 42.49
C GLY A 513 1.75 -26.73 42.16
N ARG A 514 1.97 -27.02 40.90
CA ARG A 514 2.99 -27.99 40.41
C ARG A 514 4.33 -27.29 40.14
N ASN A 515 4.86 -26.61 41.15
CA ASN A 515 6.07 -25.78 41.01
C ASN A 515 7.30 -26.59 40.55
N LYS A 516 7.44 -27.86 41.02
CA LYS A 516 8.56 -28.72 40.60
C LYS A 516 8.56 -29.00 39.09
N GLU A 517 7.40 -29.24 38.49
CA GLU A 517 7.27 -29.47 37.07
C GLU A 517 7.60 -28.20 36.26
N ALA A 518 7.19 -27.03 36.77
CA ALA A 518 7.54 -25.74 36.20
C ALA A 518 9.05 -25.52 36.19
N VAL A 519 9.73 -25.77 37.30
CA VAL A 519 11.21 -25.64 37.40
C VAL A 519 11.90 -26.58 36.42
N LEU A 520 11.57 -27.88 36.42
CA LEU A 520 12.15 -28.86 35.53
C LEU A 520 11.97 -28.49 34.04
N LEU A 521 10.80 -27.98 33.67
CA LEU A 521 10.53 -27.50 32.30
C LEU A 521 11.44 -26.33 31.95
N LEU A 522 11.50 -25.30 32.79
CA LEU A 522 12.28 -24.08 32.54
C LEU A 522 13.78 -24.37 32.52
N GLU A 523 14.31 -25.21 33.42
CA GLU A 523 15.71 -25.61 33.42
C GLU A 523 16.10 -26.41 32.19
N ARG A 524 15.20 -27.27 31.67
CA ARG A 524 15.42 -27.99 30.41
C ARG A 524 15.55 -27.01 29.25
N TYR A 525 14.70 -25.96 29.24
CA TYR A 525 14.77 -24.93 28.20
C TYR A 525 16.04 -24.09 28.35
N LEU A 526 16.43 -23.73 29.57
CA LEU A 526 17.62 -22.93 29.84
C LEU A 526 18.91 -23.61 29.38
N ARG A 527 18.97 -24.97 29.42
CA ARG A 527 20.12 -25.74 28.90
C ARG A 527 20.26 -25.68 27.38
N GLN A 528 19.18 -25.43 26.68
CA GLN A 528 19.14 -25.44 25.21
C GLN A 528 19.14 -24.03 24.61
N TRP A 529 18.53 -23.09 25.29
CA TRP A 529 18.39 -21.70 24.86
C TRP A 529 18.75 -20.76 25.99
N ALA A 530 19.82 -19.98 25.81
CA ALA A 530 20.20 -18.95 26.77
C ALA A 530 19.31 -17.71 26.56
N ASP A 531 18.35 -17.50 27.47
CA ASP A 531 17.39 -16.38 27.40
C ASP A 531 17.15 -15.83 28.80
N ASP A 532 17.19 -14.51 28.95
CA ASP A 532 16.98 -13.81 30.22
C ASP A 532 15.58 -14.03 30.80
N SER A 533 14.58 -14.15 29.94
CA SER A 533 13.19 -14.39 30.34
C SER A 533 13.00 -15.70 31.11
N LEU A 534 13.79 -16.74 30.77
CA LEU A 534 13.81 -18.01 31.52
C LEU A 534 14.37 -17.85 32.90
N HIS A 535 15.46 -17.11 33.07
CA HIS A 535 16.04 -16.80 34.38
C HIS A 535 15.08 -15.98 35.23
N ILE A 536 14.44 -14.95 34.65
CA ILE A 536 13.44 -14.15 35.37
C ILE A 536 12.28 -15.03 35.82
N LYS A 537 11.81 -15.94 34.95
CA LYS A 537 10.70 -16.83 35.30
C LYS A 537 11.08 -17.84 36.38
N LEU A 538 12.27 -18.45 36.34
CA LEU A 538 12.78 -19.32 37.39
C LEU A 538 12.89 -18.56 38.71
N ALA A 539 13.42 -17.35 38.71
CA ALA A 539 13.48 -16.51 39.91
C ALA A 539 12.09 -16.26 40.51
N GLN A 540 11.07 -16.00 39.68
CA GLN A 540 9.69 -15.84 40.15
C GLN A 540 9.14 -17.12 40.77
N VAL A 541 9.39 -18.30 40.18
CA VAL A 541 8.93 -19.59 40.71
C VAL A 541 9.63 -19.92 42.00
N PHE A 542 10.95 -19.72 42.10
CA PHE A 542 11.72 -19.94 43.32
C PHE A 542 11.32 -18.96 44.46
N ALA A 543 11.05 -17.70 44.13
CA ALA A 543 10.53 -16.73 45.10
C ALA A 543 9.14 -17.15 45.62
N ALA A 544 8.24 -17.64 44.78
CA ALA A 544 6.92 -18.14 45.16
C ALA A 544 7.00 -19.40 46.01
N THR A 545 8.10 -20.18 45.96
CA THR A 545 8.34 -21.38 46.79
C THR A 545 9.23 -21.11 48.01
N ASN A 546 9.51 -19.84 48.29
CA ASN A 546 10.38 -19.39 49.38
C ASN A 546 11.85 -19.85 49.32
N LEU A 547 12.32 -20.25 48.15
CA LEU A 547 13.72 -20.60 47.87
C LEU A 547 14.48 -19.34 47.43
N LEU A 548 14.73 -18.42 48.38
CA LEU A 548 15.23 -17.07 48.08
C LEU A 548 16.67 -17.05 47.53
N SER A 549 17.53 -18.01 47.96
CA SER A 549 18.89 -18.16 47.47
C SER A 549 18.93 -18.43 45.96
N ASP A 550 18.10 -19.36 45.51
CA ASP A 550 18.04 -19.77 44.12
C ASP A 550 17.38 -18.67 43.26
N ALA A 551 16.32 -18.02 43.81
CA ALA A 551 15.73 -16.86 43.20
C ALA A 551 16.74 -15.74 42.94
N LEU A 552 17.59 -15.41 43.94
CA LEU A 552 18.62 -14.39 43.84
C LEU A 552 19.69 -14.75 42.77
N SER A 553 20.13 -16.01 42.77
CA SER A 553 21.08 -16.54 41.80
C SER A 553 20.57 -16.36 40.36
N HIS A 554 19.30 -16.67 40.09
CA HIS A 554 18.69 -16.49 38.77
C HIS A 554 18.47 -15.02 38.43
N CYS A 555 18.13 -14.16 39.40
CA CYS A 555 18.08 -12.70 39.16
C CYS A 555 19.46 -12.14 38.77
N GLN A 556 20.52 -12.56 39.43
CA GLN A 556 21.88 -12.15 39.09
C GLN A 556 22.29 -12.63 37.68
N SER A 557 21.90 -13.86 37.33
CA SER A 557 22.16 -14.40 35.98
C SER A 557 21.39 -13.60 34.91
N ALA A 558 20.11 -13.27 35.13
CA ALA A 558 19.36 -12.43 34.21
C ALA A 558 20.00 -11.05 33.98
N LEU A 559 20.51 -10.41 35.04
CA LEU A 559 21.19 -9.12 34.96
C LEU A 559 22.49 -9.18 34.15
N ARG A 560 23.18 -10.31 34.11
CA ARG A 560 24.38 -10.49 33.27
C ARG A 560 24.05 -10.47 31.78
N TYR A 561 22.90 -11.03 31.39
CA TYR A 561 22.44 -10.99 29.97
C TYR A 561 21.96 -9.60 29.54
N THR A 562 21.47 -8.78 30.46
CA THR A 562 20.95 -7.42 30.16
C THR A 562 22.03 -6.34 30.27
N SER A 563 23.22 -6.66 30.79
CA SER A 563 24.32 -5.70 30.93
C SER A 563 24.98 -5.42 29.57
N PRO A 564 25.07 -4.15 29.10
CA PRO A 564 25.73 -3.80 27.84
C PRO A 564 27.27 -3.93 27.89
N TRP A 565 27.84 -4.44 29.00
CA TRP A 565 29.28 -4.53 29.27
C TRP A 565 29.79 -5.97 29.39
N SER A 566 29.02 -6.99 28.97
CA SER A 566 29.46 -8.39 28.94
C SER A 566 29.87 -8.88 27.56
#